data_2fadd3d74b52c07c3f91906d4fd5c480
#
_entry.id   2fadd3d74b52c07c3f91906d4fd5c480
#
_cell.length_a   1.000
_cell.length_b   1.000
_cell.length_c   1.000
_cell.angle_alpha   90.00
_cell.angle_beta   90.00
_cell.angle_gamma   90.00
#
_symmetry.space_group_name_H-M   'P 1'
#
loop_
_entity.id
_entity.type
_entity.pdbx_description
1 polymer ?
#
loop_
_entity_poly.entity_id
_entity_poly.type
_entity_poly.pdbx_seq_one_letter_code
_entity_poly.pdbx_strand_id
1 'polypeptide(L)'
;MPNLNISNDTIIHLVAGGTAGTIGAIVTCPLEVIKTRLQSSAKVALNVNNPSMIRCFKNIVKYEGWRALFKGLGPNLVGIAPSRAIYFSTYSSVKSLLNRSYKDYPGHPLIHMTSAASAGFVSCTATNPVWLVKTRLQLSTHPMTVKQCVRTIWSTSGFFGFYKGITASYVGISETIVHFVIYEFFKAHIKQTRLSNPSCDDNFDRYIFLQYMFASAASKSCACAIAYPHEVARTRLREEGAIYKSFLQTLFLVCREEGPIGLYRGLSIQLLRAIPFTAITMSTYELVVSLLSHGKIH
;
A
#
# COMPACT_ATOMS: atom_id res chain seq x y z
N MET A 1 -1.30 -23.76 -26.45
CA MET A 1 -1.09 -23.47 -25.01
C MET A 1 0.40 -23.48 -24.78
N PRO A 2 1.06 -22.37 -24.40
CA PRO A 2 2.47 -22.42 -24.11
C PRO A 2 2.67 -23.22 -22.82
N ASN A 3 3.47 -24.28 -22.87
CA ASN A 3 3.95 -25.01 -21.73
C ASN A 3 4.72 -24.03 -20.83
N LEU A 4 4.10 -23.64 -19.71
CA LEU A 4 4.76 -22.93 -18.61
C LEU A 4 5.70 -23.93 -17.92
N ASN A 5 6.87 -24.17 -18.52
CA ASN A 5 8.01 -24.69 -17.77
C ASN A 5 8.44 -23.55 -16.81
N ILE A 6 7.80 -23.53 -15.64
CA ILE A 6 8.23 -22.65 -14.54
C ILE A 6 9.60 -23.15 -14.13
N SER A 7 10.64 -22.37 -14.45
CA SER A 7 12.00 -22.71 -14.04
C SER A 7 12.05 -22.79 -12.50
N ASN A 8 12.85 -23.71 -11.97
CA ASN A 8 13.02 -23.84 -10.51
C ASN A 8 13.40 -22.51 -9.85
N ASP A 9 14.09 -21.63 -10.55
CA ASP A 9 14.45 -20.30 -10.06
C ASP A 9 13.22 -19.41 -9.91
N THR A 10 12.24 -19.51 -10.82
CA THR A 10 10.96 -18.76 -10.68
C THR A 10 10.21 -19.20 -9.43
N ILE A 11 10.20 -20.49 -9.10
CA ILE A 11 9.57 -21.02 -7.89
C ILE A 11 10.28 -20.49 -6.63
N ILE A 12 11.62 -20.51 -6.61
CA ILE A 12 12.43 -19.99 -5.49
C ILE A 12 12.10 -18.51 -5.24
N HIS A 13 12.09 -17.68 -6.28
CA HIS A 13 11.78 -16.26 -6.16
C HIS A 13 10.33 -16.00 -5.74
N LEU A 14 9.39 -16.83 -6.17
CA LEU A 14 7.98 -16.75 -5.79
C LEU A 14 7.77 -17.11 -4.31
N VAL A 15 8.40 -18.18 -3.84
CA VAL A 15 8.38 -18.60 -2.43
C VAL A 15 9.08 -17.56 -1.55
N ALA A 16 10.27 -17.08 -1.97
CA ALA A 16 11.01 -16.07 -1.25
C ALA A 16 10.22 -14.75 -1.13
N GLY A 17 9.61 -14.28 -2.21
CA GLY A 17 8.78 -13.08 -2.19
C GLY A 17 7.51 -13.24 -1.35
N GLY A 18 6.87 -14.40 -1.41
CA GLY A 18 5.69 -14.71 -0.61
C GLY A 18 5.99 -14.74 0.89
N THR A 19 7.03 -15.45 1.29
CA THR A 19 7.47 -15.55 2.70
C THR A 19 7.95 -14.19 3.23
N ALA A 20 8.76 -13.46 2.47
CA ALA A 20 9.25 -12.15 2.84
C ALA A 20 8.10 -11.14 3.05
N GLY A 21 7.14 -11.11 2.12
CA GLY A 21 5.96 -10.25 2.25
C GLY A 21 5.08 -10.62 3.45
N THR A 22 4.93 -11.90 3.73
CA THR A 22 4.16 -12.40 4.88
C THR A 22 4.83 -12.01 6.21
N ILE A 23 6.13 -12.25 6.37
CA ILE A 23 6.87 -11.90 7.58
C ILE A 23 6.88 -10.37 7.77
N GLY A 24 7.14 -9.61 6.71
CA GLY A 24 7.06 -8.15 6.74
C GLY A 24 5.69 -7.64 7.19
N ALA A 25 4.60 -8.23 6.69
CA ALA A 25 3.24 -7.87 7.08
C ALA A 25 2.94 -8.23 8.55
N ILE A 26 3.40 -9.37 9.05
CA ILE A 26 3.18 -9.80 10.44
C ILE A 26 3.91 -8.84 11.40
N VAL A 27 5.20 -8.59 11.17
CA VAL A 27 6.02 -7.76 12.06
C VAL A 27 5.55 -6.31 12.07
N THR A 28 5.11 -5.77 10.93
CA THR A 28 4.62 -4.39 10.84
C THR A 28 3.12 -4.22 11.08
N CYS A 29 2.37 -5.30 11.35
CA CYS A 29 0.95 -5.27 11.62
C CYS A 29 0.55 -4.32 12.77
N PRO A 30 1.27 -4.27 13.92
CA PRO A 30 0.97 -3.33 14.99
C PRO A 30 0.96 -1.87 14.52
N LEU A 31 1.94 -1.47 13.73
CA LEU A 31 2.02 -0.10 13.18
C LEU A 31 0.87 0.19 12.21
N GLU A 32 0.46 -0.82 11.44
CA GLU A 32 -0.66 -0.70 10.52
C GLU A 32 -1.98 -0.49 11.25
N VAL A 33 -2.24 -1.26 12.31
CA VAL A 33 -3.45 -1.10 13.15
C VAL A 33 -3.49 0.29 13.79
N ILE A 34 -2.37 0.75 14.36
CA ILE A 34 -2.28 2.09 14.96
C ILE A 34 -2.54 3.17 13.90
N LYS A 35 -1.92 3.06 12.71
CA LYS A 35 -2.18 3.98 11.58
C LYS A 35 -3.67 4.05 11.26
N THR A 36 -4.30 2.89 11.02
CA THR A 36 -5.72 2.80 10.64
C THR A 36 -6.62 3.42 11.70
N ARG A 37 -6.33 3.20 12.97
CA ARG A 37 -7.09 3.78 14.08
C ARG A 37 -6.89 5.28 14.24
N LEU A 38 -5.71 5.80 13.97
CA LEU A 38 -5.49 7.25 13.96
C LEU A 38 -6.17 7.95 12.79
N GLN A 39 -6.38 7.25 11.68
CA GLN A 39 -7.12 7.75 10.52
C GLN A 39 -8.64 7.74 10.72
N SER A 40 -9.15 6.91 11.64
CA SER A 40 -10.59 6.81 11.92
C SER A 40 -11.13 8.09 12.58
N SER A 41 -12.46 8.20 12.65
CA SER A 41 -13.10 9.34 13.30
C SER A 41 -12.72 9.41 14.79
N ALA A 42 -12.64 10.61 15.35
CA ALA A 42 -12.22 10.84 16.74
C ALA A 42 -13.14 10.11 17.77
N LYS A 43 -14.37 9.75 17.38
CA LYS A 43 -15.31 8.98 18.21
C LYS A 43 -14.86 7.52 18.43
N VAL A 44 -14.15 6.94 17.46
CA VAL A 44 -13.63 5.56 17.54
C VAL A 44 -12.19 5.54 18.04
N ALA A 45 -11.43 6.58 17.75
CA ALA A 45 -9.99 6.66 18.01
C ALA A 45 -9.61 7.07 19.44
N LEU A 46 -10.45 6.90 20.43
CA LEU A 46 -10.19 7.29 21.81
C LEU A 46 -10.75 8.68 22.17
N ASN A 47 -11.54 8.75 23.20
CA ASN A 47 -11.98 9.93 23.97
C ASN A 47 -10.86 10.95 24.33
N VAL A 48 -9.98 11.34 23.40
CA VAL A 48 -8.79 12.15 23.69
C VAL A 48 -8.59 13.24 22.65
N ASN A 49 -8.48 14.46 23.13
CA ASN A 49 -8.27 15.67 22.35
C ASN A 49 -6.96 15.73 21.54
N ASN A 50 -6.06 14.74 21.65
CA ASN A 50 -4.82 14.70 20.88
C ASN A 50 -4.29 13.27 20.72
N PRO A 51 -4.63 12.57 19.62
CA PRO A 51 -4.23 11.18 19.40
C PRO A 51 -2.74 11.08 19.01
N SER A 52 -1.88 10.84 20.00
CA SER A 52 -0.48 10.48 19.78
C SER A 52 -0.36 8.97 19.50
N MET A 53 0.59 8.58 18.62
CA MET A 53 0.92 7.18 18.33
C MET A 53 1.11 6.34 19.59
N ILE A 54 1.91 6.83 20.55
CA ILE A 54 2.23 6.13 21.79
C ILE A 54 0.97 5.95 22.66
N ARG A 55 0.12 6.96 22.72
CA ARG A 55 -1.12 6.91 23.48
C ARG A 55 -2.11 5.94 22.85
N CYS A 56 -2.24 5.94 21.52
CA CYS A 56 -3.05 4.98 20.78
C CYS A 56 -2.58 3.53 21.06
N PHE A 57 -1.28 3.27 20.98
CA PHE A 57 -0.70 1.97 21.31
C PHE A 57 -1.02 1.54 22.75
N LYS A 58 -0.75 2.40 23.75
CA LYS A 58 -1.01 2.10 25.16
C LYS A 58 -2.47 1.81 25.43
N ASN A 59 -3.39 2.55 24.79
CA ASN A 59 -4.82 2.36 24.95
C ASN A 59 -5.30 1.04 24.31
N ILE A 60 -4.83 0.69 23.12
CA ILE A 60 -5.14 -0.60 22.49
C ILE A 60 -4.71 -1.74 23.42
N VAL A 61 -3.47 -1.71 23.91
CA VAL A 61 -2.96 -2.77 24.78
C VAL A 61 -3.70 -2.82 26.12
N LYS A 62 -4.04 -1.67 26.72
CA LYS A 62 -4.70 -1.58 28.02
C LYS A 62 -6.17 -2.05 27.96
N TYR A 63 -6.92 -1.66 26.92
CA TYR A 63 -8.37 -1.90 26.85
C TYR A 63 -8.77 -3.11 26.01
N GLU A 64 -7.96 -3.46 24.97
CA GLU A 64 -8.28 -4.55 24.04
C GLU A 64 -7.27 -5.71 24.10
N GLY A 65 -6.14 -5.49 24.77
CA GLY A 65 -5.05 -6.46 24.87
C GLY A 65 -4.11 -6.46 23.64
N TRP A 66 -2.96 -7.11 23.80
CA TRP A 66 -1.90 -7.12 22.76
C TRP A 66 -2.31 -7.80 21.46
N ARG A 67 -3.24 -8.77 21.50
CA ARG A 67 -3.77 -9.46 20.31
C ARG A 67 -4.54 -8.53 19.37
N ALA A 68 -5.05 -7.42 19.88
CA ALA A 68 -5.76 -6.43 19.07
C ALA A 68 -4.84 -5.74 18.05
N LEU A 69 -3.53 -5.69 18.30
CA LEU A 69 -2.54 -5.17 17.37
C LEU A 69 -2.36 -6.00 16.09
N PHE A 70 -2.91 -7.22 16.06
CA PHE A 70 -2.88 -8.12 14.92
C PHE A 70 -4.26 -8.28 14.25
N LYS A 71 -5.24 -7.46 14.63
CA LYS A 71 -6.55 -7.44 13.97
C LYS A 71 -6.43 -7.14 12.47
N GLY A 72 -7.13 -7.91 11.65
CA GLY A 72 -7.09 -7.75 10.18
C GLY A 72 -5.89 -8.40 9.48
N LEU A 73 -4.98 -9.08 10.21
CA LEU A 73 -3.84 -9.77 9.61
C LEU A 73 -4.29 -10.89 8.65
N GLY A 74 -5.28 -11.69 9.03
CA GLY A 74 -5.80 -12.78 8.18
C GLY A 74 -6.27 -12.29 6.81
N PRO A 75 -7.26 -11.37 6.72
CA PRO A 75 -7.66 -10.77 5.45
C PRO A 75 -6.52 -10.08 4.71
N ASN A 76 -5.55 -9.47 5.42
CA ASN A 76 -4.37 -8.87 4.79
C ASN A 76 -3.55 -9.90 4.01
N LEU A 77 -3.21 -11.02 4.64
CA LEU A 77 -2.42 -12.08 4.03
C LEU A 77 -3.16 -12.72 2.83
N VAL A 78 -4.45 -12.99 3.01
CA VAL A 78 -5.29 -13.56 1.92
C VAL A 78 -5.46 -12.57 0.77
N GLY A 79 -5.51 -11.27 1.03
CA GLY A 79 -5.73 -10.25 0.01
C GLY A 79 -4.50 -9.89 -0.82
N ILE A 80 -3.29 -10.05 -0.28
CA ILE A 80 -2.05 -9.61 -0.96
C ILE A 80 -1.82 -10.36 -2.26
N ALA A 81 -1.87 -11.70 -2.24
CA ALA A 81 -1.56 -12.52 -3.41
C ALA A 81 -2.54 -12.31 -4.59
N PRO A 82 -3.88 -12.37 -4.40
CA PRO A 82 -4.83 -12.08 -5.48
C PRO A 82 -4.70 -10.66 -6.00
N SER A 83 -4.52 -9.66 -5.11
CA SER A 83 -4.36 -8.26 -5.50
C SER A 83 -3.16 -8.07 -6.41
N ARG A 84 -2.02 -8.67 -6.08
CA ARG A 84 -0.79 -8.60 -6.89
C ARG A 84 -0.95 -9.35 -8.21
N ALA A 85 -1.54 -10.55 -8.20
CA ALA A 85 -1.78 -11.33 -9.40
C ALA A 85 -2.66 -10.57 -10.41
N ILE A 86 -3.78 -10.02 -9.96
CA ILE A 86 -4.69 -9.21 -10.79
C ILE A 86 -3.97 -7.97 -11.32
N TYR A 87 -3.22 -7.27 -10.47
CA TYR A 87 -2.47 -6.08 -10.86
C TYR A 87 -1.47 -6.39 -11.97
N PHE A 88 -0.59 -7.37 -11.79
CA PHE A 88 0.46 -7.68 -12.76
C PHE A 88 -0.10 -8.27 -14.05
N SER A 89 -1.13 -9.12 -13.98
CA SER A 89 -1.81 -9.66 -15.15
C SER A 89 -2.43 -8.55 -16.00
N THR A 90 -3.19 -7.65 -15.36
CA THR A 90 -3.80 -6.50 -16.05
C THR A 90 -2.74 -5.56 -16.62
N TYR A 91 -1.69 -5.25 -15.85
CA TYR A 91 -0.59 -4.40 -16.31
C TYR A 91 0.08 -4.96 -17.55
N SER A 92 0.45 -6.25 -17.54
CA SER A 92 1.06 -6.94 -18.70
C SER A 92 0.15 -6.93 -19.93
N SER A 93 -1.13 -7.23 -19.73
CA SER A 93 -2.11 -7.27 -20.83
C SER A 93 -2.30 -5.90 -21.47
N VAL A 94 -2.53 -4.86 -20.66
CA VAL A 94 -2.73 -3.49 -21.16
C VAL A 94 -1.44 -2.95 -21.79
N LYS A 95 -0.29 -3.18 -21.19
CA LYS A 95 1.00 -2.78 -21.76
C LYS A 95 1.27 -3.44 -23.11
N SER A 96 0.99 -4.74 -23.24
CA SER A 96 1.13 -5.46 -24.50
C SER A 96 0.19 -4.91 -25.58
N LEU A 97 -1.08 -4.62 -25.21
CA LEU A 97 -2.06 -4.03 -26.09
C LEU A 97 -1.62 -2.64 -26.58
N LEU A 98 -1.21 -1.77 -25.68
CA LEU A 98 -0.76 -0.41 -26.00
C LEU A 98 0.50 -0.42 -26.87
N ASN A 99 1.48 -1.29 -26.57
CA ASN A 99 2.68 -1.43 -27.39
C ASN A 99 2.39 -1.92 -28.82
N ARG A 100 1.32 -2.71 -29.00
CA ARG A 100 0.87 -3.12 -30.35
C ARG A 100 0.20 -1.97 -31.10
N SER A 101 -0.53 -1.11 -30.39
CA SER A 101 -1.23 0.03 -30.98
C SER A 101 -0.30 1.20 -31.29
N TYR A 102 0.73 1.40 -30.49
CA TYR A 102 1.71 2.50 -30.61
C TYR A 102 3.10 1.95 -30.95
N LYS A 103 3.23 1.35 -32.16
CA LYS A 103 4.47 0.71 -32.61
C LYS A 103 5.67 1.67 -32.72
N ASP A 104 5.43 2.95 -32.99
CA ASP A 104 6.48 3.96 -33.21
C ASP A 104 7.15 4.43 -31.91
N TYR A 105 6.55 4.18 -30.76
CA TYR A 105 7.07 4.60 -29.46
C TYR A 105 7.00 3.48 -28.40
N PRO A 106 7.68 2.35 -28.60
CA PRO A 106 7.65 1.24 -27.64
C PRO A 106 8.31 1.66 -26.33
N GLY A 107 7.62 1.43 -25.21
CA GLY A 107 8.14 1.74 -23.87
C GLY A 107 8.03 3.21 -23.46
N HIS A 108 7.22 4.01 -24.16
CA HIS A 108 6.97 5.39 -23.74
C HIS A 108 6.42 5.47 -22.32
N PRO A 109 6.83 6.42 -21.47
CA PRO A 109 6.36 6.58 -20.09
C PRO A 109 4.84 6.57 -19.94
N LEU A 110 4.10 7.15 -20.87
CA LEU A 110 2.62 7.16 -20.86
C LEU A 110 2.03 5.75 -20.97
N ILE A 111 2.66 4.83 -21.71
CA ILE A 111 2.21 3.42 -21.79
C ILE A 111 2.32 2.75 -20.42
N HIS A 112 3.42 3.01 -19.70
CA HIS A 112 3.60 2.51 -18.34
C HIS A 112 2.58 3.11 -17.37
N MET A 113 2.33 4.42 -17.45
CA MET A 113 1.38 5.12 -16.59
C MET A 113 -0.06 4.64 -16.82
N THR A 114 -0.51 4.55 -18.07
CA THR A 114 -1.86 4.07 -18.41
C THR A 114 -2.05 2.60 -18.05
N SER A 115 -1.03 1.76 -18.28
CA SER A 115 -1.06 0.35 -17.88
C SER A 115 -1.13 0.19 -16.35
N ALA A 116 -0.37 0.99 -15.60
CA ALA A 116 -0.40 0.98 -14.14
C ALA A 116 -1.73 1.50 -13.58
N ALA A 117 -2.29 2.56 -14.15
CA ALA A 117 -3.59 3.10 -13.76
C ALA A 117 -4.71 2.09 -14.00
N SER A 118 -4.76 1.45 -15.18
CA SER A 118 -5.73 0.41 -15.52
C SER A 118 -5.59 -0.80 -14.60
N ALA A 119 -4.37 -1.26 -14.34
CA ALA A 119 -4.09 -2.36 -13.41
C ALA A 119 -4.53 -2.02 -11.99
N GLY A 120 -4.27 -0.81 -11.52
CA GLY A 120 -4.71 -0.31 -10.23
C GLY A 120 -6.23 -0.28 -10.12
N PHE A 121 -6.93 0.20 -11.16
CA PHE A 121 -8.39 0.25 -11.20
C PHE A 121 -9.02 -1.16 -11.08
N VAL A 122 -8.59 -2.10 -11.94
CA VAL A 122 -9.13 -3.47 -11.95
C VAL A 122 -8.80 -4.19 -10.64
N SER A 123 -7.55 -4.12 -10.17
CA SER A 123 -7.14 -4.75 -8.93
C SER A 123 -7.89 -4.19 -7.71
N CYS A 124 -8.05 -2.86 -7.66
CA CYS A 124 -8.77 -2.19 -6.58
C CYS A 124 -10.25 -2.60 -6.55
N THR A 125 -10.90 -2.68 -7.72
CA THR A 125 -12.30 -3.10 -7.84
C THR A 125 -12.48 -4.55 -7.39
N ALA A 126 -11.66 -5.46 -7.89
CA ALA A 126 -11.77 -6.88 -7.59
C ALA A 126 -11.49 -7.20 -6.12
N THR A 127 -10.53 -6.50 -5.50
CA THR A 127 -10.09 -6.82 -4.13
C THR A 127 -10.68 -5.90 -3.06
N ASN A 128 -11.52 -4.92 -3.42
CA ASN A 128 -12.11 -4.00 -2.45
C ASN A 128 -12.85 -4.70 -1.29
N PRO A 129 -13.64 -5.79 -1.52
CA PRO A 129 -14.30 -6.51 -0.44
C PRO A 129 -13.33 -6.99 0.65
N VAL A 130 -12.18 -7.53 0.26
CA VAL A 130 -11.16 -8.03 1.20
C VAL A 130 -10.57 -6.88 2.02
N TRP A 131 -10.22 -5.78 1.35
CA TRP A 131 -9.67 -4.60 2.00
C TRP A 131 -10.67 -3.87 2.89
N LEU A 132 -11.97 -3.92 2.57
CA LEU A 132 -13.01 -3.38 3.44
C LEU A 132 -13.09 -4.20 4.74
N VAL A 133 -13.19 -5.52 4.64
CA VAL A 133 -13.23 -6.42 5.79
C VAL A 133 -12.01 -6.25 6.67
N LYS A 134 -10.80 -6.18 6.07
CA LYS A 134 -9.56 -5.87 6.79
C LYS A 134 -9.68 -4.58 7.60
N THR A 135 -10.07 -3.48 6.94
CA THR A 135 -10.16 -2.15 7.59
C THR A 135 -11.18 -2.16 8.73
N ARG A 136 -12.35 -2.77 8.55
CA ARG A 136 -13.36 -2.87 9.59
C ARG A 136 -12.90 -3.67 10.81
N LEU A 137 -12.19 -4.79 10.59
CA LEU A 137 -11.62 -5.57 11.68
C LEU A 137 -10.56 -4.77 12.47
N GLN A 138 -9.74 -3.98 11.77
CA GLN A 138 -8.74 -3.12 12.42
C GLN A 138 -9.38 -2.00 13.24
N LEU A 139 -10.52 -1.46 12.78
CA LEU A 139 -11.26 -0.39 13.45
C LEU A 139 -12.14 -0.91 14.59
N SER A 140 -12.57 -2.18 14.56
CA SER A 140 -13.44 -2.75 15.58
C SER A 140 -12.77 -2.75 16.96
N THR A 141 -13.44 -2.16 17.94
CA THR A 141 -13.04 -2.19 19.37
C THR A 141 -13.40 -3.52 20.03
N HIS A 142 -14.45 -4.18 19.54
CA HIS A 142 -14.88 -5.48 20.05
C HIS A 142 -14.19 -6.64 19.31
N PRO A 143 -14.06 -7.81 19.96
CA PRO A 143 -13.60 -9.01 19.29
C PRO A 143 -14.62 -9.42 18.20
N MET A 144 -14.21 -9.35 16.94
CA MET A 144 -15.03 -9.69 15.79
C MET A 144 -14.27 -10.64 14.88
N THR A 145 -14.93 -11.73 14.46
CA THR A 145 -14.37 -12.66 13.48
C THR A 145 -14.63 -12.16 12.05
N VAL A 146 -13.81 -12.63 11.08
CA VAL A 146 -14.01 -12.32 9.67
C VAL A 146 -15.42 -12.68 9.21
N LYS A 147 -15.92 -13.87 9.60
CA LYS A 147 -17.27 -14.34 9.24
C LYS A 147 -18.36 -13.41 9.76
N GLN A 148 -18.24 -12.98 11.03
CA GLN A 148 -19.18 -12.01 11.63
C GLN A 148 -19.14 -10.68 10.88
N CYS A 149 -17.95 -10.15 10.59
CA CYS A 149 -17.79 -8.90 9.83
C CYS A 149 -18.47 -8.98 8.46
N VAL A 150 -18.22 -10.05 7.69
CA VAL A 150 -18.86 -10.27 6.38
C VAL A 150 -20.37 -10.35 6.52
N ARG A 151 -20.88 -11.10 7.51
CA ARG A 151 -22.33 -11.23 7.77
C ARG A 151 -22.97 -9.87 8.10
N THR A 152 -22.31 -9.07 8.95
CA THR A 152 -22.81 -7.74 9.33
C THR A 152 -22.87 -6.81 8.11
N ILE A 153 -21.82 -6.81 7.26
CA ILE A 153 -21.82 -6.01 6.04
C ILE A 153 -22.97 -6.41 5.11
N TRP A 154 -23.14 -7.72 4.93
CA TRP A 154 -24.19 -8.26 4.07
C TRP A 154 -25.60 -7.91 4.58
N SER A 155 -25.85 -8.09 5.88
CA SER A 155 -27.17 -7.82 6.48
C SER A 155 -27.52 -6.33 6.53
N THR A 156 -26.51 -5.44 6.70
CA THR A 156 -26.73 -4.00 6.88
C THR A 156 -26.78 -3.24 5.54
N SER A 157 -25.94 -3.61 4.58
CA SER A 157 -25.72 -2.82 3.35
C SER A 157 -25.74 -3.67 2.08
N GLY A 158 -25.99 -4.97 2.17
CA GLY A 158 -26.02 -5.89 1.03
C GLY A 158 -24.67 -5.96 0.28
N PHE A 159 -24.74 -6.37 -0.99
CA PHE A 159 -23.56 -6.50 -1.85
C PHE A 159 -22.79 -5.19 -2.03
N PHE A 160 -23.50 -4.09 -2.24
CA PHE A 160 -22.88 -2.76 -2.44
C PHE A 160 -22.14 -2.27 -1.19
N GLY A 161 -22.47 -2.81 -0.01
CA GLY A 161 -21.74 -2.52 1.23
C GLY A 161 -20.26 -2.85 1.17
N PHE A 162 -19.86 -3.87 0.39
CA PHE A 162 -18.47 -4.25 0.20
C PHE A 162 -17.66 -3.27 -0.66
N TYR A 163 -18.31 -2.35 -1.34
CA TYR A 163 -17.69 -1.35 -2.21
C TYR A 163 -17.63 0.04 -1.57
N LYS A 164 -17.97 0.16 -0.28
CA LYS A 164 -17.81 1.42 0.46
C LYS A 164 -16.36 1.88 0.43
N GLY A 165 -16.15 3.17 0.08
CA GLY A 165 -14.82 3.78 0.00
C GLY A 165 -14.03 3.43 -1.27
N ILE A 166 -14.65 2.79 -2.28
CA ILE A 166 -13.98 2.49 -3.55
C ILE A 166 -13.59 3.76 -4.31
N THR A 167 -14.41 4.80 -4.26
CA THR A 167 -14.10 6.11 -4.89
C THR A 167 -12.81 6.70 -4.34
N ALA A 168 -12.63 6.67 -3.02
CA ALA A 168 -11.38 7.10 -2.39
C ALA A 168 -10.20 6.22 -2.83
N SER A 169 -10.43 4.93 -3.03
CA SER A 169 -9.38 4.01 -3.51
C SER A 169 -8.98 4.30 -4.96
N TYR A 170 -9.92 4.71 -5.82
CA TYR A 170 -9.61 5.14 -7.18
C TYR A 170 -8.81 6.44 -7.21
N VAL A 171 -9.15 7.39 -6.34
CA VAL A 171 -8.31 8.59 -6.17
C VAL A 171 -6.89 8.21 -5.73
N GLY A 172 -6.75 7.15 -4.94
CA GLY A 172 -5.44 6.63 -4.54
C GLY A 172 -4.55 6.16 -5.70
N ILE A 173 -5.11 5.85 -6.88
CA ILE A 173 -4.32 5.52 -8.07
C ILE A 173 -3.47 6.73 -8.50
N SER A 174 -3.96 7.95 -8.26
CA SER A 174 -3.20 9.18 -8.55
C SER A 174 -1.88 9.26 -7.81
N GLU A 175 -1.75 8.64 -6.64
CA GLU A 175 -0.47 8.56 -5.90
C GLU A 175 0.63 7.93 -6.76
N THR A 176 0.29 6.89 -7.53
CA THR A 176 1.25 6.23 -8.43
C THR A 176 1.68 7.16 -9.56
N ILE A 177 0.75 7.95 -10.09
CA ILE A 177 1.04 8.92 -11.15
C ILE A 177 1.93 10.04 -10.61
N VAL A 178 1.58 10.62 -9.47
CA VAL A 178 2.36 11.67 -8.81
C VAL A 178 3.78 11.17 -8.47
N HIS A 179 3.89 9.95 -7.92
CA HIS A 179 5.18 9.33 -7.65
C HIS A 179 6.05 9.23 -8.91
N PHE A 180 5.46 8.75 -10.01
CA PHE A 180 6.16 8.59 -11.26
C PHE A 180 6.65 9.93 -11.81
N VAL A 181 5.80 10.97 -11.82
CA VAL A 181 6.15 12.32 -12.30
C VAL A 181 7.31 12.91 -11.49
N ILE A 182 7.22 12.86 -10.16
CA ILE A 182 8.28 13.38 -9.29
C ILE A 182 9.58 12.59 -9.47
N TYR A 183 9.48 11.25 -9.60
CA TYR A 183 10.65 10.40 -9.82
C TYR A 183 11.34 10.71 -11.14
N GLU A 184 10.60 10.86 -12.25
CA GLU A 184 11.17 11.21 -13.56
C GLU A 184 11.81 12.62 -13.52
N PHE A 185 11.23 13.55 -12.78
CA PHE A 185 11.84 14.88 -12.56
C PHE A 185 13.21 14.76 -11.88
N PHE A 186 13.31 14.03 -10.76
CA PHE A 186 14.58 13.81 -10.07
C PHE A 186 15.59 13.06 -10.95
N LYS A 187 15.14 12.05 -11.67
CA LYS A 187 15.97 11.26 -12.57
C LYS A 187 16.54 12.10 -13.72
N ALA A 188 15.73 12.99 -14.29
CA ALA A 188 16.19 13.92 -15.34
C ALA A 188 17.27 14.87 -14.80
N HIS A 189 17.08 15.38 -13.57
CA HIS A 189 18.05 16.25 -12.92
C HIS A 189 19.37 15.53 -12.63
N ILE A 190 19.33 14.32 -12.10
CA ILE A 190 20.53 13.49 -11.84
C ILE A 190 21.26 13.20 -13.16
N LYS A 191 20.51 12.86 -14.22
CA LYS A 191 21.11 12.61 -15.55
C LYS A 191 21.79 13.84 -16.11
N GLN A 192 21.22 15.03 -15.96
CA GLN A 192 21.80 16.29 -16.42
C GLN A 192 23.11 16.60 -15.68
N THR A 193 23.12 16.41 -14.35
CA THR A 193 24.33 16.59 -13.52
C THR A 193 25.44 15.62 -13.93
N ARG A 194 25.08 14.38 -14.30
CA ARG A 194 26.02 13.36 -14.81
C ARG A 194 26.66 13.79 -16.13
N LEU A 195 25.88 14.34 -17.05
CA LEU A 195 26.39 14.80 -18.34
C LEU A 195 27.35 15.99 -18.19
N SER A 196 27.16 16.80 -17.16
CA SER A 196 28.02 17.95 -16.87
C SER A 196 29.36 17.58 -16.19
N ASN A 197 29.45 16.42 -15.54
CA ASN A 197 30.63 15.93 -14.82
C ASN A 197 30.92 14.45 -15.13
N PRO A 198 31.54 14.12 -16.28
CA PRO A 198 31.87 12.74 -16.60
C PRO A 198 33.19 12.32 -15.92
N SER A 199 33.16 11.96 -14.65
CA SER A 199 34.26 11.30 -13.96
C SER A 199 34.10 9.77 -14.02
N CYS A 200 35.13 9.09 -14.54
CA CYS A 200 35.19 7.63 -14.63
C CYS A 200 35.76 7.00 -13.35
N ASP A 201 35.12 7.18 -12.21
CA ASP A 201 35.56 6.58 -10.93
C ASP A 201 34.53 5.59 -10.43
N ASP A 202 34.94 4.40 -9.95
CA ASP A 202 34.04 3.37 -9.35
C ASP A 202 33.24 3.93 -8.16
N ASN A 203 33.79 4.88 -7.43
CA ASN A 203 33.11 5.61 -6.39
C ASN A 203 31.97 6.48 -6.92
N PHE A 204 32.07 6.97 -8.15
CA PHE A 204 31.07 7.81 -8.79
C PHE A 204 29.81 7.02 -9.15
N ASP A 205 29.94 5.78 -9.62
CA ASP A 205 28.77 4.92 -9.93
C ASP A 205 28.02 4.52 -8.66
N ARG A 206 28.74 4.28 -7.55
CA ARG A 206 28.11 4.05 -6.22
C ARG A 206 27.36 5.29 -5.73
N TYR A 207 27.91 6.48 -5.92
CA TYR A 207 27.26 7.74 -5.55
C TYR A 207 25.99 7.98 -6.38
N ILE A 208 26.01 7.70 -7.68
CA ILE A 208 24.83 7.80 -8.55
C ILE A 208 23.74 6.81 -8.11
N PHE A 209 24.10 5.57 -7.79
CA PHE A 209 23.15 4.59 -7.27
C PHE A 209 22.44 5.09 -6.00
N LEU A 210 23.19 5.66 -5.07
CA LEU A 210 22.62 6.27 -3.87
C LEU A 210 21.71 7.45 -4.21
N GLN A 211 22.05 8.30 -5.16
CA GLN A 211 21.18 9.39 -5.62
C GLN A 211 19.85 8.88 -6.16
N TYR A 212 19.84 7.82 -6.98
CA TYR A 212 18.60 7.21 -7.47
C TYR A 212 17.78 6.57 -6.34
N MET A 213 18.42 5.96 -5.37
CA MET A 213 17.72 5.44 -4.18
C MET A 213 17.04 6.57 -3.39
N PHE A 214 17.79 7.65 -3.10
CA PHE A 214 17.23 8.82 -2.42
C PHE A 214 16.12 9.50 -3.22
N ALA A 215 16.29 9.65 -4.53
CA ALA A 215 15.28 10.21 -5.43
C ALA A 215 14.00 9.37 -5.41
N SER A 216 14.12 8.04 -5.44
CA SER A 216 12.99 7.12 -5.36
C SER A 216 12.27 7.21 -4.00
N ALA A 217 13.02 7.23 -2.91
CA ALA A 217 12.46 7.36 -1.56
C ALA A 217 11.78 8.73 -1.35
N ALA A 218 12.43 9.81 -1.78
CA ALA A 218 11.90 11.16 -1.68
C ALA A 218 10.63 11.34 -2.53
N SER A 219 10.66 10.89 -3.79
CA SER A 219 9.50 10.97 -4.68
C SER A 219 8.31 10.17 -4.14
N LYS A 220 8.55 8.98 -3.56
CA LYS A 220 7.49 8.18 -2.91
C LYS A 220 6.92 8.85 -1.68
N SER A 221 7.78 9.45 -0.85
CA SER A 221 7.35 10.17 0.36
C SER A 221 6.54 11.43 0.00
N CYS A 222 6.96 12.19 -0.99
CA CYS A 222 6.22 13.35 -1.49
C CYS A 222 4.88 12.95 -2.09
N ALA A 223 4.84 11.91 -2.94
CA ALA A 223 3.60 11.43 -3.53
C ALA A 223 2.63 10.93 -2.46
N CYS A 224 3.13 10.20 -1.45
CA CYS A 224 2.35 9.76 -0.31
C CYS A 224 1.76 10.96 0.46
N ALA A 225 2.56 11.99 0.74
CA ALA A 225 2.09 13.18 1.46
C ALA A 225 1.03 13.96 0.66
N ILE A 226 1.25 14.17 -0.65
CA ILE A 226 0.29 14.89 -1.52
C ILE A 226 -1.03 14.12 -1.62
N ALA A 227 -0.97 12.82 -1.79
CA ALA A 227 -2.15 11.98 -1.96
C ALA A 227 -2.79 11.53 -0.63
N TYR A 228 -2.15 11.78 0.52
CA TYR A 228 -2.56 11.25 1.82
C TYR A 228 -4.02 11.48 2.21
N PRO A 229 -4.65 12.62 1.90
CA PRO A 229 -6.06 12.85 2.21
C PRO A 229 -7.01 11.76 1.71
N HIS A 230 -6.69 11.10 0.58
CA HIS A 230 -7.51 9.99 0.08
C HIS A 230 -7.48 8.76 1.00
N GLU A 231 -6.35 8.48 1.66
CA GLU A 231 -6.24 7.36 2.60
C GLU A 231 -7.08 7.57 3.85
N VAL A 232 -7.08 8.79 4.39
CA VAL A 232 -7.94 9.14 5.53
C VAL A 232 -9.41 9.03 5.14
N ALA A 233 -9.79 9.61 4.00
CA ALA A 233 -11.16 9.53 3.50
C ALA A 233 -11.59 8.07 3.27
N ARG A 234 -10.73 7.23 2.69
CA ARG A 234 -10.99 5.80 2.48
C ARG A 234 -11.23 5.06 3.79
N THR A 235 -10.41 5.30 4.80
CA THR A 235 -10.54 4.65 6.11
C THR A 235 -11.85 5.04 6.78
N ARG A 236 -12.22 6.33 6.75
CA ARG A 236 -13.46 6.84 7.32
C ARG A 236 -14.72 6.37 6.59
N LEU A 237 -14.68 6.27 5.25
CA LEU A 237 -15.78 5.71 4.48
C LEU A 237 -16.02 4.22 4.75
N ARG A 238 -14.98 3.48 5.15
CA ARG A 238 -15.05 2.06 5.51
C ARG A 238 -15.48 1.82 6.95
N GLU A 239 -15.44 2.82 7.79
CA GLU A 239 -15.86 2.76 9.19
C GLU A 239 -17.33 2.40 9.31
N GLU A 240 -17.70 1.60 10.32
CA GLU A 240 -19.07 1.19 10.57
C GLU A 240 -19.84 2.30 11.30
N GLY A 241 -21.10 2.54 10.89
CA GLY A 241 -21.91 3.61 11.49
C GLY A 241 -21.44 5.03 11.20
N ALA A 242 -20.49 5.20 10.28
CA ALA A 242 -19.96 6.52 9.95
C ALA A 242 -20.99 7.38 9.19
N ILE A 243 -20.95 8.68 9.48
CA ILE A 243 -21.77 9.72 8.82
C ILE A 243 -21.30 10.02 7.38
N TYR A 244 -20.17 9.45 7.00
CA TYR A 244 -19.50 9.68 5.73
C TYR A 244 -20.18 8.89 4.59
N LYS A 245 -20.66 9.61 3.56
CA LYS A 245 -21.41 9.01 2.43
C LYS A 245 -20.62 9.06 1.11
N SER A 246 -19.88 10.14 0.87
CA SER A 246 -19.10 10.32 -0.36
C SER A 246 -17.69 10.82 -0.08
N PHE A 247 -16.80 10.67 -1.06
CA PHE A 247 -15.38 11.07 -0.95
C PHE A 247 -15.22 12.57 -0.64
N LEU A 248 -15.83 13.43 -1.44
CA LEU A 248 -15.72 14.89 -1.27
C LEU A 248 -16.38 15.37 0.03
N GLN A 249 -17.55 14.82 0.37
CA GLN A 249 -18.21 15.10 1.65
C GLN A 249 -17.31 14.74 2.83
N THR A 250 -16.65 13.57 2.76
CA THR A 250 -15.74 13.12 3.82
C THR A 250 -14.58 14.10 4.00
N LEU A 251 -13.93 14.52 2.92
CA LEU A 251 -12.83 15.49 2.98
C LEU A 251 -13.30 16.81 3.60
N PHE A 252 -14.43 17.33 3.13
CA PHE A 252 -15.00 18.58 3.66
C PHE A 252 -15.34 18.48 5.16
N LEU A 253 -15.98 17.38 5.56
CA LEU A 253 -16.40 17.16 6.94
C LEU A 253 -15.19 17.02 7.87
N VAL A 254 -14.16 16.28 7.46
CA VAL A 254 -12.90 16.15 8.21
C VAL A 254 -12.20 17.50 8.35
N CYS A 255 -12.12 18.29 7.27
CA CYS A 255 -11.55 19.65 7.34
C CYS A 255 -12.34 20.58 8.29
N ARG A 256 -13.67 20.45 8.32
CA ARG A 256 -14.53 21.28 9.16
C ARG A 256 -14.47 20.87 10.63
N GLU A 257 -14.45 19.57 10.94
CA GLU A 257 -14.50 19.06 12.33
C GLU A 257 -13.11 19.00 12.98
N GLU A 258 -12.07 18.66 12.24
CA GLU A 258 -10.74 18.39 12.78
C GLU A 258 -9.65 19.32 12.21
N GLY A 259 -10.04 20.20 11.32
CA GLY A 259 -9.11 21.07 10.58
C GLY A 259 -8.31 20.31 9.50
N PRO A 260 -7.46 21.00 8.71
CA PRO A 260 -6.66 20.38 7.65
C PRO A 260 -5.67 19.35 8.17
N ILE A 261 -5.22 19.46 9.43
CA ILE A 261 -4.34 18.47 10.08
C ILE A 261 -5.04 17.12 10.23
N GLY A 262 -6.36 17.08 10.34
CA GLY A 262 -7.16 15.85 10.37
C GLY A 262 -6.95 14.97 9.14
N LEU A 263 -6.72 15.58 7.96
CA LEU A 263 -6.46 14.87 6.70
C LEU A 263 -5.08 14.20 6.64
N TYR A 264 -4.17 14.54 7.56
CA TYR A 264 -2.80 14.00 7.61
C TYR A 264 -2.56 13.12 8.85
N ARG A 265 -3.62 12.78 9.59
CA ARG A 265 -3.51 11.89 10.74
C ARG A 265 -3.00 10.50 10.33
N GLY A 266 -1.91 10.07 10.96
CA GLY A 266 -1.27 8.77 10.70
C GLY A 266 -0.21 8.79 9.58
N LEU A 267 0.06 9.93 8.91
CA LEU A 267 1.11 10.04 7.90
C LEU A 267 2.48 9.70 8.47
N SER A 268 2.81 10.19 9.65
CA SER A 268 4.08 9.90 10.31
C SER A 268 4.30 8.39 10.54
N ILE A 269 3.23 7.67 10.90
CA ILE A 269 3.29 6.21 11.07
C ILE A 269 3.43 5.50 9.74
N GLN A 270 2.77 5.99 8.70
CA GLN A 270 2.91 5.46 7.34
C GLN A 270 4.37 5.52 6.87
N LEU A 271 5.01 6.67 7.03
CA LEU A 271 6.41 6.87 6.65
C LEU A 271 7.36 6.05 7.55
N LEU A 272 7.12 6.06 8.85
CA LEU A 272 7.93 5.29 9.80
C LEU A 272 7.83 3.77 9.55
N ARG A 273 6.65 3.28 9.18
CA ARG A 273 6.43 1.85 8.88
C ARG A 273 7.15 1.40 7.61
N ALA A 274 7.32 2.29 6.64
CA ALA A 274 7.95 1.93 5.36
C ALA A 274 9.38 1.39 5.55
N ILE A 275 10.16 1.98 6.47
CA ILE A 275 11.55 1.59 6.74
C ILE A 275 11.64 0.14 7.24
N PRO A 276 11.02 -0.24 8.39
CA PRO A 276 11.12 -1.61 8.91
C PRO A 276 10.47 -2.63 7.96
N PHE A 277 9.38 -2.28 7.29
CA PHE A 277 8.75 -3.17 6.32
C PHE A 277 9.71 -3.54 5.18
N THR A 278 10.36 -2.54 4.57
CA THR A 278 11.31 -2.78 3.47
C THR A 278 12.53 -3.56 3.95
N ALA A 279 13.11 -3.19 5.09
CA ALA A 279 14.28 -3.87 5.66
C ALA A 279 13.98 -5.35 5.92
N ILE A 280 12.88 -5.66 6.61
CA ILE A 280 12.48 -7.04 6.93
C ILE A 280 12.19 -7.83 5.66
N THR A 281 11.47 -7.23 4.70
CA THR A 281 11.12 -7.92 3.45
C THR A 281 12.37 -8.26 2.65
N MET A 282 13.32 -7.32 2.50
CA MET A 282 14.57 -7.56 1.77
C MET A 282 15.45 -8.62 2.46
N SER A 283 15.69 -8.47 3.77
CA SER A 283 16.50 -9.44 4.52
C SER A 283 15.91 -10.85 4.51
N THR A 284 14.58 -10.96 4.64
CA THR A 284 13.89 -12.25 4.58
C THR A 284 13.96 -12.86 3.17
N TYR A 285 13.79 -12.04 2.14
CA TYR A 285 13.89 -12.47 0.75
C TYR A 285 15.28 -13.04 0.45
N GLU A 286 16.35 -12.31 0.78
CA GLU A 286 17.73 -12.75 0.58
C GLU A 286 18.04 -14.03 1.36
N LEU A 287 17.58 -14.13 2.62
CA LEU A 287 17.75 -15.30 3.44
C LEU A 287 17.10 -16.55 2.79
N VAL A 288 15.85 -16.43 2.35
CA VAL A 288 15.11 -17.54 1.73
C VAL A 288 15.73 -17.94 0.40
N VAL A 289 16.13 -16.98 -0.44
CA VAL A 289 16.82 -17.27 -1.70
C VAL A 289 18.14 -17.99 -1.41
N SER A 290 18.94 -17.51 -0.47
CA SER A 290 20.20 -18.16 -0.07
C SER A 290 19.99 -19.61 0.42
N LEU A 291 19.02 -19.84 1.30
CA LEU A 291 18.72 -21.17 1.81
C LEU A 291 18.25 -22.15 0.71
N LEU A 292 17.39 -21.68 -0.22
CA LEU A 292 16.87 -22.53 -1.29
C LEU A 292 17.88 -22.73 -2.43
N SER A 293 18.80 -21.78 -2.66
CA SER A 293 19.86 -21.94 -3.65
C SER A 293 21.01 -22.81 -3.15
N HIS A 294 21.38 -22.74 -1.87
CA HIS A 294 22.40 -23.62 -1.28
C HIS A 294 21.94 -25.08 -1.14
N GLY A 295 20.64 -25.32 -1.00
CA GLY A 295 20.06 -26.69 -1.00
C GLY A 295 20.17 -27.43 -2.33
N LYS A 296 20.66 -26.77 -3.40
CA LYS A 296 20.89 -27.40 -4.73
C LYS A 296 22.34 -27.91 -4.92
N ILE A 297 23.22 -27.79 -3.92
CA ILE A 297 24.63 -28.19 -4.03
C ILE A 297 24.91 -29.55 -3.37
N HIS A 298 23.84 -30.30 -2.99
CA HIS A 298 23.95 -31.69 -2.50
C HIS A 298 23.09 -32.63 -3.31
#